data_f6267ea560a3c2a013b961df5328db3c
#
_entry.id   f6267ea560a3c2a013b961df5328db3c
#
_cell.length_a   1.000
_cell.length_b   1.000
_cell.length_c   1.000
_cell.angle_alpha   90.00
_cell.angle_beta   90.00
_cell.angle_gamma   90.00
#
_symmetry.space_group_name_H-M   'P 1'
#
loop_
_entity.id
_entity.type
_entity.pdbx_description
1 polymer ?
#
loop_
_entity_poly.entity_id
_entity_poly.type
_entity_poly.pdbx_seq_one_letter_code
_entity_poly.pdbx_strand_id
1 'polypeptide(L)'
;MSLFVCANKAELDTHARRLLTAQIVAVACFVLFPLRFTFERPQATGVAGALFDVLTSFDKPFNQAPSLHIALLVILWPLYARHVPRWALWLLHPRFALLFVSVLTTYQHHFIDLPTGALLGFCCLWLWPGAVSPLLKARLTRDRTRRRLGACYAAGAVLFAAPALAGGLALWLLWPAISLTFVAANYAAFDVRGFQKGANGRMSLAACWLLAPYLIVYDLLEVGSCVRGSIRYRVVVI
;
A
#
# COMPACT_ATOMS: atom_id res chain seq x y z
N MET A 1 -19.11 -11.27 -2.97
CA MET A 1 -18.96 -11.51 -4.41
C MET A 1 -17.52 -11.78 -4.85
N SER A 2 -16.48 -11.05 -4.37
CA SER A 2 -15.08 -11.28 -4.79
C SER A 2 -14.53 -12.68 -4.46
N LEU A 3 -15.02 -13.33 -3.43
CA LEU A 3 -14.61 -14.69 -3.05
C LEU A 3 -14.97 -15.75 -4.11
N PHE A 4 -16.02 -15.52 -4.89
CA PHE A 4 -16.45 -16.43 -5.96
C PHE A 4 -15.64 -16.29 -7.26
N VAL A 5 -14.79 -15.26 -7.36
CA VAL A 5 -13.92 -15.04 -8.52
C VAL A 5 -12.63 -15.87 -8.42
N CYS A 6 -12.27 -16.35 -7.23
CA CYS A 6 -11.06 -17.12 -7.01
C CYS A 6 -11.13 -18.47 -7.71
N ALA A 7 -10.08 -18.84 -8.47
CA ALA A 7 -10.04 -20.05 -9.27
C ALA A 7 -9.85 -21.33 -8.44
N ASN A 8 -9.26 -21.24 -7.26
CA ASN A 8 -8.97 -22.35 -6.38
C ASN A 8 -8.90 -21.94 -4.91
N LYS A 9 -8.88 -22.97 -4.02
CA LYS A 9 -8.84 -22.76 -2.57
C LYS A 9 -7.62 -21.94 -2.11
N ALA A 10 -6.45 -22.15 -2.68
CA ALA A 10 -5.24 -21.43 -2.28
C ALA A 10 -5.34 -19.93 -2.60
N GLU A 11 -5.92 -19.57 -3.75
CA GLU A 11 -6.20 -18.18 -4.10
C GLU A 11 -7.26 -17.58 -3.20
N LEU A 12 -8.33 -18.34 -2.90
CA LEU A 12 -9.37 -17.93 -1.97
C LEU A 12 -8.81 -17.65 -0.58
N ASP A 13 -8.01 -18.55 -0.02
CA ASP A 13 -7.38 -18.41 1.29
C ASP A 13 -6.47 -17.18 1.33
N THR A 14 -5.69 -16.98 0.26
CA THR A 14 -4.80 -15.80 0.13
C THR A 14 -5.61 -14.52 0.06
N HIS A 15 -6.67 -14.50 -0.74
CA HIS A 15 -7.54 -13.33 -0.89
C HIS A 15 -8.27 -13.01 0.42
N ALA A 16 -8.80 -14.02 1.11
CA ALA A 16 -9.44 -13.86 2.41
C ALA A 16 -8.48 -13.27 3.47
N ARG A 17 -7.22 -13.75 3.51
CA ARG A 17 -6.19 -13.18 4.39
C ARG A 17 -5.90 -11.71 4.07
N ARG A 18 -5.83 -11.32 2.80
CA ARG A 18 -5.66 -9.91 2.38
C ARG A 18 -6.79 -9.03 2.89
N LEU A 19 -8.04 -9.46 2.65
CA LEU A 19 -9.24 -8.72 3.10
C LEU A 19 -9.29 -8.61 4.62
N LEU A 20 -9.06 -9.71 5.32
CA LEU A 20 -9.07 -9.74 6.79
C LEU A 20 -7.96 -8.84 7.37
N THR A 21 -6.76 -8.88 6.80
CA THR A 21 -5.66 -8.03 7.24
C THR A 21 -5.98 -6.55 7.02
N ALA A 22 -6.52 -6.19 5.86
CA ALA A 22 -6.93 -4.81 5.57
C ALA A 22 -7.99 -4.33 6.56
N GLN A 23 -8.99 -5.18 6.85
CA GLN A 23 -10.06 -4.87 7.79
C GLN A 23 -9.52 -4.67 9.21
N ILE A 24 -8.69 -5.59 9.71
CA ILE A 24 -8.13 -5.52 11.06
C ILE A 24 -7.27 -4.26 11.22
N VAL A 25 -6.39 -3.99 10.26
CA VAL A 25 -5.50 -2.81 10.33
C VAL A 25 -6.30 -1.52 10.24
N ALA A 26 -7.27 -1.42 9.31
CA ALA A 26 -8.10 -0.22 9.19
C ALA A 26 -8.91 0.04 10.47
N VAL A 27 -9.58 -0.99 11.02
CA VAL A 27 -10.35 -0.85 12.26
C VAL A 27 -9.46 -0.49 13.43
N ALA A 28 -8.27 -1.08 13.56
CA ALA A 28 -7.31 -0.70 14.59
C ALA A 28 -6.91 0.77 14.47
N CYS A 29 -6.65 1.26 13.26
CA CYS A 29 -6.35 2.67 13.02
C CYS A 29 -7.54 3.58 13.38
N PHE A 30 -8.76 3.21 13.03
CA PHE A 30 -9.96 4.02 13.35
C PHE A 30 -10.21 4.12 14.85
N VAL A 31 -9.90 3.06 15.61
CA VAL A 31 -10.02 3.06 17.08
C VAL A 31 -8.90 3.86 17.73
N LEU A 32 -7.66 3.70 17.25
CA LEU A 32 -6.50 4.38 17.83
C LEU A 32 -6.40 5.85 17.42
N PHE A 33 -6.85 6.19 16.22
CA PHE A 33 -6.81 7.53 15.63
C PHE A 33 -8.18 7.88 15.05
N PRO A 34 -9.17 8.27 15.89
CA PRO A 34 -10.54 8.55 15.43
C PRO A 34 -10.62 9.87 14.68
N LEU A 35 -10.06 9.88 13.46
CA LEU A 35 -10.10 11.03 12.56
C LEU A 35 -11.54 11.22 12.04
N ARG A 36 -12.00 12.48 12.03
CA ARG A 36 -13.35 12.83 11.58
C ARG A 36 -13.29 13.57 10.27
N PHE A 37 -14.24 13.24 9.36
CA PHE A 37 -14.48 14.02 8.15
C PHE A 37 -15.00 15.42 8.51
N THR A 38 -14.37 16.46 7.95
CA THR A 38 -14.62 17.86 8.34
C THR A 38 -15.33 18.69 7.28
N PHE A 39 -15.41 18.22 6.02
CA PHE A 39 -16.11 18.95 4.96
C PHE A 39 -17.62 18.74 5.08
N GLU A 40 -18.37 19.84 4.84
CA GLU A 40 -19.82 19.75 4.70
C GLU A 40 -20.17 19.05 3.37
N ARG A 41 -21.03 18.06 3.45
CA ARG A 41 -21.53 17.36 2.27
C ARG A 41 -22.61 18.20 1.60
N PRO A 42 -22.56 18.36 0.27
CA PRO A 42 -23.58 19.10 -0.46
C PRO A 42 -24.93 18.42 -0.31
N GLN A 43 -25.97 19.23 -0.08
CA GLN A 43 -27.36 18.78 -0.06
C GLN A 43 -27.79 18.46 -1.50
N ALA A 44 -27.95 17.20 -1.81
CA ALA A 44 -28.47 16.76 -3.11
C ALA A 44 -29.95 16.42 -3.00
N THR A 45 -30.73 16.73 -4.04
CA THR A 45 -32.15 16.43 -4.11
C THR A 45 -32.48 15.43 -5.21
N GLY A 46 -33.69 14.86 -5.19
CA GLY A 46 -34.11 13.87 -6.17
C GLY A 46 -33.39 12.52 -6.02
N VAL A 47 -33.21 11.80 -7.13
CA VAL A 47 -32.58 10.47 -7.14
C VAL A 47 -31.15 10.51 -6.62
N ALA A 48 -30.39 11.55 -6.96
CA ALA A 48 -29.03 11.72 -6.47
C ALA A 48 -29.01 11.89 -4.94
N GLY A 49 -29.94 12.66 -4.37
CA GLY A 49 -30.08 12.83 -2.91
C GLY A 49 -30.36 11.50 -2.22
N ALA A 50 -31.32 10.73 -2.73
CA ALA A 50 -31.64 9.40 -2.16
C ALA A 50 -30.43 8.44 -2.21
N LEU A 51 -29.64 8.46 -3.27
CA LEU A 51 -28.41 7.66 -3.36
C LEU A 51 -27.34 8.13 -2.36
N PHE A 52 -27.20 9.45 -2.16
CA PHE A 52 -26.31 10.01 -1.15
C PHE A 52 -26.75 9.63 0.27
N ASP A 53 -28.05 9.65 0.57
CA ASP A 53 -28.60 9.27 1.86
C ASP A 53 -28.32 7.78 2.18
N VAL A 54 -28.50 6.91 1.18
CA VAL A 54 -28.12 5.49 1.31
C VAL A 54 -26.63 5.36 1.57
N LEU A 55 -25.77 6.06 0.81
CA LEU A 55 -24.32 5.99 0.97
C LEU A 55 -23.90 6.44 2.37
N THR A 56 -24.43 7.56 2.85
CA THR A 56 -24.08 8.15 4.16
C THR A 56 -24.62 7.34 5.34
N SER A 57 -25.65 6.52 5.13
CA SER A 57 -26.18 5.64 6.16
C SER A 57 -25.16 4.56 6.57
N PHE A 58 -24.34 4.09 5.63
CA PHE A 58 -23.30 3.10 5.86
C PHE A 58 -21.93 3.69 6.19
N ASP A 59 -21.63 4.86 5.64
CA ASP A 59 -20.33 5.50 5.76
C ASP A 59 -20.28 6.45 6.97
N LYS A 60 -19.69 5.98 8.04
CA LYS A 60 -19.58 6.76 9.29
C LYS A 60 -18.45 7.78 9.21
N PRO A 61 -18.62 8.99 9.78
CA PRO A 61 -17.66 10.08 9.65
C PRO A 61 -16.31 9.85 10.34
N PHE A 62 -16.16 8.78 11.11
CA PHE A 62 -14.94 8.44 11.86
C PHE A 62 -14.05 7.40 11.16
N ASN A 63 -14.48 6.84 10.02
CA ASN A 63 -13.74 5.81 9.28
C ASN A 63 -12.84 6.45 8.22
N GLN A 64 -11.90 7.33 8.62
CA GLN A 64 -11.18 8.14 7.65
C GLN A 64 -9.88 7.50 7.16
N ALA A 65 -8.82 7.49 7.94
CA ALA A 65 -7.51 7.01 7.53
C ALA A 65 -7.07 5.75 8.28
N PRO A 66 -6.56 4.74 7.56
CA PRO A 66 -6.46 4.60 6.10
C PRO A 66 -7.82 4.28 5.44
N SER A 67 -8.09 4.81 4.24
CA SER A 67 -9.34 4.49 3.55
C SER A 67 -9.45 3.00 3.23
N LEU A 68 -10.40 2.33 3.90
CA LEU A 68 -10.65 0.91 3.64
C LEU A 68 -11.18 0.69 2.21
N HIS A 69 -11.98 1.61 1.69
CA HIS A 69 -12.48 1.54 0.31
C HIS A 69 -11.34 1.47 -0.71
N ILE A 70 -10.33 2.33 -0.55
CA ILE A 70 -9.15 2.34 -1.43
C ILE A 70 -8.29 1.09 -1.21
N ALA A 71 -8.10 0.65 0.04
CA ALA A 71 -7.35 -0.57 0.31
C ALA A 71 -7.99 -1.80 -0.34
N LEU A 72 -9.31 -1.94 -0.23
CA LEU A 72 -10.06 -3.00 -0.89
C LEU A 72 -9.98 -2.89 -2.42
N LEU A 73 -10.07 -1.69 -2.97
CA LEU A 73 -9.96 -1.46 -4.40
C LEU A 73 -8.60 -1.91 -4.94
N VAL A 74 -7.50 -1.58 -4.25
CA VAL A 74 -6.14 -2.03 -4.59
C VAL A 74 -6.00 -3.55 -4.51
N ILE A 75 -6.65 -4.20 -3.53
CA ILE A 75 -6.62 -5.66 -3.38
C ILE A 75 -7.45 -6.35 -4.46
N LEU A 76 -8.63 -5.81 -4.79
CA LEU A 76 -9.58 -6.38 -5.73
C LEU A 76 -9.15 -6.23 -7.19
N TRP A 77 -8.55 -5.08 -7.55
CA TRP A 77 -8.17 -4.77 -8.93
C TRP A 77 -7.31 -5.86 -9.58
N PRO A 78 -6.16 -6.29 -9.02
CA PRO A 78 -5.36 -7.35 -9.60
C PRO A 78 -6.07 -8.72 -9.59
N LEU A 79 -6.96 -8.98 -8.63
CA LEU A 79 -7.77 -10.20 -8.62
C LEU A 79 -8.68 -10.24 -9.84
N TYR A 80 -9.52 -9.21 -10.02
CA TYR A 80 -10.44 -9.15 -11.14
C TYR A 80 -9.69 -9.10 -12.49
N ALA A 81 -8.63 -8.30 -12.60
CA ALA A 81 -7.84 -8.19 -13.82
C ALA A 81 -7.23 -9.52 -14.28
N ARG A 82 -6.98 -10.44 -13.35
CA ARG A 82 -6.46 -11.79 -13.66
C ARG A 82 -7.52 -12.72 -14.19
N HIS A 83 -8.78 -12.57 -13.78
CA HIS A 83 -9.87 -13.50 -14.06
C HIS A 83 -10.82 -13.05 -15.18
N VAL A 84 -10.75 -11.79 -15.62
CA VAL A 84 -11.55 -11.33 -16.75
C VAL A 84 -10.83 -11.53 -18.07
N PRO A 85 -11.56 -11.76 -19.18
CA PRO A 85 -10.96 -11.83 -20.51
C PRO A 85 -10.33 -10.49 -20.91
N ARG A 86 -9.33 -10.53 -21.79
CA ARG A 86 -8.54 -9.33 -22.18
C ARG A 86 -9.38 -8.17 -22.66
N TRP A 87 -10.44 -8.43 -23.40
CA TRP A 87 -11.34 -7.36 -23.86
C TRP A 87 -12.07 -6.66 -22.71
N ALA A 88 -12.41 -7.36 -21.62
CA ALA A 88 -13.08 -6.77 -20.46
C ALA A 88 -12.15 -5.88 -19.61
N LEU A 89 -10.84 -5.98 -19.80
CA LEU A 89 -9.87 -5.09 -19.12
C LEU A 89 -10.10 -3.62 -19.51
N TRP A 90 -10.53 -3.33 -20.75
CA TRP A 90 -10.85 -1.98 -21.20
C TRP A 90 -12.04 -1.36 -20.45
N LEU A 91 -12.93 -2.17 -19.89
CA LEU A 91 -14.02 -1.73 -19.04
C LEU A 91 -13.62 -1.73 -17.56
N LEU A 92 -12.84 -2.75 -17.17
CA LEU A 92 -12.42 -2.94 -15.78
C LEU A 92 -11.54 -1.78 -15.28
N HIS A 93 -10.50 -1.43 -16.04
CA HIS A 93 -9.55 -0.41 -15.60
C HIS A 93 -10.18 0.97 -15.43
N PRO A 94 -10.97 1.51 -16.39
CA PRO A 94 -11.68 2.77 -16.18
C PRO A 94 -12.66 2.72 -15.01
N ARG A 95 -13.38 1.60 -14.84
CA ARG A 95 -14.32 1.44 -13.73
C ARG A 95 -13.61 1.52 -12.38
N PHE A 96 -12.48 0.84 -12.21
CA PHE A 96 -11.69 0.92 -10.96
C PHE A 96 -11.08 2.30 -10.76
N ALA A 97 -10.62 2.97 -11.83
CA ALA A 97 -10.16 4.35 -11.76
C ALA A 97 -11.29 5.33 -11.36
N LEU A 98 -12.48 5.17 -11.91
CA LEU A 98 -13.65 5.96 -11.51
C LEU A 98 -14.04 5.73 -10.05
N LEU A 99 -14.01 4.47 -9.58
CA LEU A 99 -14.26 4.17 -8.17
C LEU A 99 -13.22 4.83 -7.26
N PHE A 100 -11.94 4.86 -7.68
CA PHE A 100 -10.88 5.55 -6.95
C PHE A 100 -11.18 7.06 -6.82
N VAL A 101 -11.60 7.71 -7.91
CA VAL A 101 -11.93 9.14 -7.93
C VAL A 101 -13.25 9.40 -7.20
N SER A 102 -14.24 8.51 -7.30
CA SER A 102 -15.56 8.69 -6.70
C SER A 102 -15.51 8.88 -5.19
N VAL A 103 -14.57 8.25 -4.51
CA VAL A 103 -14.38 8.38 -3.06
C VAL A 103 -14.12 9.84 -2.62
N LEU A 104 -13.48 10.63 -3.48
CA LEU A 104 -13.30 12.07 -3.27
C LEU A 104 -14.53 12.87 -3.69
N THR A 105 -15.08 12.58 -4.86
CA THR A 105 -16.20 13.36 -5.43
C THR A 105 -17.52 13.14 -4.70
N THR A 106 -17.63 12.04 -3.96
CA THR A 106 -18.78 11.75 -3.09
C THR A 106 -18.56 12.20 -1.63
N TYR A 107 -17.52 12.98 -1.36
CA TYR A 107 -17.24 13.54 -0.02
C TYR A 107 -17.18 12.46 1.09
N GLN A 108 -16.56 11.32 0.78
CA GLN A 108 -16.38 10.22 1.75
C GLN A 108 -15.08 10.35 2.52
N HIS A 109 -14.01 10.75 1.84
CA HIS A 109 -12.66 10.81 2.38
C HIS A 109 -11.93 12.10 2.04
N HIS A 110 -10.97 12.48 2.88
CA HIS A 110 -9.98 13.48 2.54
C HIS A 110 -8.96 12.94 1.53
N PHE A 111 -8.31 13.83 0.79
CA PHE A 111 -7.30 13.43 -0.20
C PHE A 111 -6.19 12.57 0.38
N ILE A 112 -5.76 12.83 1.63
CA ILE A 112 -4.69 12.08 2.31
C ILE A 112 -5.10 10.63 2.66
N ASP A 113 -6.40 10.34 2.76
CA ASP A 113 -6.89 9.00 3.07
C ASP A 113 -6.69 8.04 1.89
N LEU A 114 -6.59 8.57 0.65
CA LEU A 114 -6.38 7.76 -0.55
C LEU A 114 -4.99 7.12 -0.57
N PRO A 115 -3.87 7.87 -0.47
CA PRO A 115 -2.54 7.28 -0.43
C PRO A 115 -2.35 6.35 0.77
N THR A 116 -2.91 6.66 1.94
CA THR A 116 -2.81 5.79 3.11
C THR A 116 -3.60 4.49 2.92
N GLY A 117 -4.79 4.55 2.30
CA GLY A 117 -5.55 3.37 1.90
C GLY A 117 -4.84 2.54 0.84
N ALA A 118 -4.24 3.18 -0.16
CA ALA A 118 -3.45 2.50 -1.18
C ALA A 118 -2.22 1.79 -0.56
N LEU A 119 -1.50 2.45 0.36
CA LEU A 119 -0.40 1.85 1.09
C LEU A 119 -0.86 0.61 1.85
N LEU A 120 -1.99 0.67 2.56
CA LEU A 120 -2.56 -0.48 3.25
C LEU A 120 -2.87 -1.63 2.26
N GLY A 121 -3.51 -1.33 1.13
CA GLY A 121 -3.80 -2.33 0.09
C GLY A 121 -2.54 -2.99 -0.45
N PHE A 122 -1.50 -2.20 -0.78
CA PHE A 122 -0.21 -2.74 -1.24
C PHE A 122 0.53 -3.51 -0.14
N CYS A 123 0.44 -3.09 1.13
CA CYS A 123 0.96 -3.87 2.26
C CYS A 123 0.30 -5.25 2.34
N CYS A 124 -1.03 -5.33 2.18
CA CYS A 124 -1.73 -6.61 2.17
C CYS A 124 -1.33 -7.51 0.99
N LEU A 125 -1.15 -6.94 -0.21
CA LEU A 125 -0.66 -7.67 -1.38
C LEU A 125 0.77 -8.17 -1.19
N TRP A 126 1.63 -7.35 -0.58
CA TRP A 126 3.00 -7.71 -0.27
C TRP A 126 3.09 -8.79 0.80
N LEU A 127 2.26 -8.67 1.85
CA LEU A 127 2.22 -9.60 2.97
C LEU A 127 1.74 -10.99 2.54
N TRP A 128 0.77 -11.04 1.64
CA TRP A 128 0.16 -12.26 1.12
C TRP A 128 0.29 -12.33 -0.40
N PRO A 129 1.50 -12.64 -0.95
CA PRO A 129 1.77 -12.55 -2.40
C PRO A 129 1.18 -13.70 -3.23
N GLY A 130 0.45 -14.64 -2.63
CA GLY A 130 -0.04 -15.84 -3.31
C GLY A 130 0.98 -17.00 -3.34
N ALA A 131 2.25 -16.69 -3.17
CA ALA A 131 3.32 -17.63 -2.86
C ALA A 131 3.55 -17.66 -1.34
N VAL A 132 4.74 -18.05 -0.92
CA VAL A 132 5.06 -18.06 0.52
C VAL A 132 5.22 -16.63 1.04
N SER A 133 4.46 -16.26 2.07
CA SER A 133 4.57 -14.96 2.71
C SER A 133 5.99 -14.71 3.24
N PRO A 134 6.54 -13.50 3.05
CA PRO A 134 7.83 -13.11 3.61
C PRO A 134 7.89 -13.29 5.14
N LEU A 135 6.78 -13.03 5.84
CA LEU A 135 6.70 -13.19 7.30
C LEU A 135 6.90 -14.62 7.76
N LEU A 136 6.35 -15.60 7.05
CA LEU A 136 6.44 -17.01 7.45
C LEU A 136 7.87 -17.56 7.35
N LYS A 137 8.73 -16.91 6.59
CA LYS A 137 10.15 -17.27 6.41
C LYS A 137 11.09 -16.22 7.01
N ALA A 138 10.59 -15.29 7.81
CA ALA A 138 11.39 -14.28 8.47
C ALA A 138 12.39 -14.95 9.43
N ARG A 139 13.66 -14.57 9.31
CA ARG A 139 14.73 -14.99 10.23
C ARG A 139 15.64 -13.81 10.50
N LEU A 140 15.80 -13.45 11.75
CA LEU A 140 16.71 -12.37 12.12
C LEU A 140 18.13 -12.69 11.66
N THR A 141 18.71 -11.74 10.92
CA THR A 141 20.08 -11.88 10.44
C THR A 141 21.07 -11.86 11.60
N ARG A 142 22.10 -12.70 11.52
CA ARG A 142 23.26 -12.68 12.45
C ARG A 142 24.39 -11.79 11.93
N ASP A 143 24.36 -11.39 10.68
CA ASP A 143 25.37 -10.54 10.07
C ASP A 143 25.30 -9.11 10.67
N ARG A 144 26.41 -8.70 11.26
CA ARG A 144 26.57 -7.38 11.92
C ARG A 144 26.43 -6.24 10.94
N THR A 145 26.92 -6.39 9.71
CA THR A 145 26.85 -5.34 8.68
C THR A 145 25.41 -5.13 8.24
N ARG A 146 24.68 -6.20 7.98
CA ARG A 146 23.25 -6.13 7.61
C ARG A 146 22.42 -5.54 8.75
N ARG A 147 22.69 -5.91 10.01
CA ARG A 147 22.01 -5.31 11.18
C ARG A 147 22.26 -3.82 11.29
N ARG A 148 23.49 -3.36 11.07
CA ARG A 148 23.81 -1.91 11.08
C ARG A 148 23.09 -1.17 9.97
N LEU A 149 23.08 -1.70 8.75
CA LEU A 149 22.32 -1.11 7.64
C LEU A 149 20.82 -1.07 7.95
N GLY A 150 20.24 -2.17 8.44
CA GLY A 150 18.87 -2.21 8.90
C GLY A 150 18.56 -1.15 9.97
N ALA A 151 19.44 -0.96 10.93
CA ALA A 151 19.29 0.07 11.96
C ALA A 151 19.38 1.48 11.38
N CYS A 152 20.26 1.75 10.42
CA CYS A 152 20.34 3.04 9.75
C CYS A 152 19.04 3.37 8.98
N TYR A 153 18.48 2.39 8.25
CA TYR A 153 17.22 2.57 7.57
C TYR A 153 16.05 2.74 8.55
N ALA A 154 16.05 2.02 9.68
CA ALA A 154 15.05 2.19 10.73
C ALA A 154 15.13 3.59 11.36
N ALA A 155 16.33 4.10 11.63
CA ALA A 155 16.52 5.47 12.11
C ALA A 155 16.01 6.50 11.10
N GLY A 156 16.30 6.30 9.80
CA GLY A 156 15.73 7.11 8.72
C GLY A 156 14.21 7.06 8.69
N ALA A 157 13.61 5.88 8.88
CA ALA A 157 12.16 5.74 8.95
C ALA A 157 11.56 6.55 10.10
N VAL A 158 12.17 6.52 11.29
CA VAL A 158 11.74 7.35 12.45
C VAL A 158 11.86 8.83 12.14
N LEU A 159 12.98 9.25 11.50
CA LEU A 159 13.21 10.64 11.13
C LEU A 159 12.12 11.18 10.17
N PHE A 160 11.65 10.37 9.23
CA PHE A 160 10.55 10.74 8.35
C PHE A 160 9.17 10.61 9.01
N ALA A 161 8.99 9.67 9.95
CA ALA A 161 7.71 9.49 10.65
C ALA A 161 7.45 10.58 11.70
N ALA A 162 8.48 11.07 12.40
CA ALA A 162 8.32 12.03 13.48
C ALA A 162 7.63 13.34 13.06
N PRO A 163 7.98 14.01 11.93
CA PRO A 163 7.28 15.21 11.49
C PRO A 163 5.82 14.95 11.11
N ALA A 164 5.46 13.72 10.71
CA ALA A 164 4.07 13.37 10.36
C ALA A 164 3.12 13.51 11.57
N LEU A 165 3.63 13.50 12.80
CA LEU A 165 2.84 13.75 14.00
C LEU A 165 2.27 15.18 14.04
N ALA A 166 2.86 16.13 13.30
CA ALA A 166 2.34 17.49 13.16
C ALA A 166 1.10 17.57 12.25
N GLY A 167 0.79 16.50 11.50
CA GLY A 167 -0.35 16.45 10.58
C GLY A 167 -0.14 17.27 9.29
N GLY A 168 -1.24 17.57 8.61
CA GLY A 168 -1.23 18.35 7.37
C GLY A 168 -0.36 17.74 6.27
N LEU A 169 0.43 18.58 5.58
CA LEU A 169 1.31 18.12 4.49
C LEU A 169 2.41 17.17 4.98
N ALA A 170 2.78 17.21 6.26
CA ALA A 170 3.80 16.31 6.81
C ALA A 170 3.38 14.83 6.80
N LEU A 171 2.08 14.53 6.70
CA LEU A 171 1.58 13.16 6.54
C LEU A 171 2.11 12.46 5.28
N TRP A 172 2.52 13.22 4.24
CA TRP A 172 3.16 12.64 3.05
C TRP A 172 4.49 11.98 3.36
N LEU A 173 5.15 12.36 4.46
CA LEU A 173 6.40 11.74 4.92
C LEU A 173 6.20 10.32 5.47
N LEU A 174 4.94 9.91 5.72
CA LEU A 174 4.65 8.53 6.09
C LEU A 174 5.00 7.54 4.98
N TRP A 175 4.89 7.93 3.71
CA TRP A 175 5.26 7.04 2.61
C TRP A 175 6.75 6.70 2.60
N PRO A 176 7.70 7.65 2.56
CA PRO A 176 9.12 7.32 2.72
C PRO A 176 9.44 6.65 4.05
N ALA A 177 8.77 7.00 5.15
CA ALA A 177 8.95 6.32 6.43
C ALA A 177 8.59 4.83 6.35
N ILE A 178 7.44 4.49 5.78
CA ILE A 178 7.00 3.11 5.53
C ILE A 178 7.98 2.40 4.59
N SER A 179 8.39 3.05 3.50
CA SER A 179 9.36 2.50 2.55
C SER A 179 10.67 2.12 3.24
N LEU A 180 11.24 3.02 4.04
CA LEU A 180 12.48 2.74 4.79
C LEU A 180 12.29 1.67 5.86
N THR A 181 11.11 1.58 6.48
CA THR A 181 10.77 0.49 7.41
C THR A 181 10.80 -0.87 6.70
N PHE A 182 10.26 -0.97 5.50
CA PHE A 182 10.34 -2.20 4.69
C PHE A 182 11.78 -2.54 4.30
N VAL A 183 12.59 -1.54 3.93
CA VAL A 183 14.02 -1.75 3.65
C VAL A 183 14.75 -2.23 4.90
N ALA A 184 14.53 -1.61 6.05
CA ALA A 184 15.11 -2.02 7.32
C ALA A 184 14.73 -3.47 7.67
N ALA A 185 13.46 -3.83 7.52
CA ALA A 185 12.97 -5.18 7.75
C ALA A 185 13.58 -6.22 6.78
N ASN A 186 13.81 -5.84 5.51
CA ASN A 186 14.49 -6.69 4.53
C ASN A 186 15.94 -6.97 4.96
N TYR A 187 16.67 -5.96 5.41
CA TYR A 187 18.03 -6.16 5.95
C TYR A 187 18.03 -6.96 7.25
N ALA A 188 17.05 -6.76 8.12
CA ALA A 188 16.99 -7.40 9.43
C ALA A 188 16.49 -8.84 9.40
N ALA A 189 15.47 -9.15 8.56
CA ALA A 189 14.75 -10.41 8.69
C ALA A 189 14.27 -11.07 7.38
N PHE A 190 13.92 -10.30 6.34
CA PHE A 190 13.27 -10.87 5.14
C PHE A 190 14.25 -11.19 4.02
N ASP A 191 15.48 -10.63 4.08
CA ASP A 191 16.49 -10.81 3.05
C ASP A 191 16.00 -10.34 1.67
N VAL A 192 16.53 -10.88 0.59
CA VAL A 192 16.11 -10.59 -0.80
C VAL A 192 14.64 -10.92 -1.08
N ARG A 193 14.04 -11.79 -0.26
CA ARG A 193 12.62 -12.18 -0.40
C ARG A 193 11.66 -11.04 -0.18
N GLY A 194 12.00 -10.08 0.68
CA GLY A 194 11.17 -8.92 0.93
C GLY A 194 11.05 -7.98 -0.27
N PHE A 195 12.00 -8.02 -1.21
CA PHE A 195 11.90 -7.31 -2.48
C PHE A 195 10.98 -8.00 -3.49
N GLN A 196 10.59 -9.25 -3.23
CA GLN A 196 9.67 -10.04 -4.08
C GLN A 196 10.07 -10.03 -5.57
N LYS A 197 11.36 -10.21 -5.84
CA LYS A 197 11.87 -10.34 -7.21
C LYS A 197 11.50 -11.69 -7.79
N GLY A 198 10.83 -11.68 -8.95
CA GLY A 198 10.56 -12.88 -9.73
C GLY A 198 11.80 -13.41 -10.45
N ALA A 199 11.69 -14.55 -11.10
CA ALA A 199 12.76 -15.16 -11.89
C ALA A 199 13.27 -14.26 -13.03
N ASN A 200 12.43 -13.34 -13.51
CA ASN A 200 12.76 -12.32 -14.50
C ASN A 200 13.46 -11.08 -13.92
N GLY A 201 13.83 -11.08 -12.64
CA GLY A 201 14.45 -9.97 -11.94
C GLY A 201 13.51 -8.79 -11.61
N ARG A 202 12.25 -8.82 -12.07
CA ARG A 202 11.26 -7.77 -11.79
C ARG A 202 10.66 -7.96 -10.40
N MET A 203 10.49 -6.85 -9.69
CA MET A 203 9.80 -6.81 -8.40
C MET A 203 8.29 -6.93 -8.59
N SER A 204 7.59 -7.43 -7.56
CA SER A 204 6.12 -7.38 -7.56
C SER A 204 5.63 -5.93 -7.56
N LEU A 205 4.42 -5.71 -8.11
CA LEU A 205 3.81 -4.38 -8.11
C LEU A 205 3.70 -3.80 -6.69
N ALA A 206 3.35 -4.65 -5.73
CA ALA A 206 3.24 -4.26 -4.33
C ALA A 206 4.60 -3.81 -3.76
N ALA A 207 5.67 -4.57 -4.01
CA ALA A 207 7.02 -4.20 -3.57
C ALA A 207 7.50 -2.92 -4.25
N CYS A 208 7.23 -2.73 -5.56
CA CYS A 208 7.55 -1.49 -6.26
C CYS A 208 6.88 -0.26 -5.63
N TRP A 209 5.58 -0.35 -5.33
CA TRP A 209 4.84 0.76 -4.73
C TRP A 209 5.27 1.08 -3.30
N LEU A 210 5.45 0.05 -2.46
CA LEU A 210 5.88 0.22 -1.08
C LEU A 210 7.31 0.78 -0.99
N LEU A 211 8.19 0.36 -1.87
CA LEU A 211 9.59 0.78 -1.90
C LEU A 211 9.87 1.96 -2.84
N ALA A 212 8.85 2.52 -3.51
CA ALA A 212 9.02 3.55 -4.52
C ALA A 212 9.86 4.75 -4.03
N PRO A 213 9.63 5.35 -2.83
CA PRO A 213 10.48 6.45 -2.35
C PRO A 213 11.95 6.06 -2.23
N TYR A 214 12.24 4.86 -1.74
CA TYR A 214 13.61 4.33 -1.65
C TYR A 214 14.21 4.08 -3.03
N LEU A 215 13.46 3.47 -3.95
CA LEU A 215 13.94 3.15 -5.31
C LEU A 215 14.23 4.42 -6.11
N ILE A 216 13.37 5.45 -6.02
CA ILE A 216 13.57 6.74 -6.71
C ILE A 216 14.87 7.39 -6.23
N VAL A 217 15.11 7.45 -4.92
CA VAL A 217 16.34 8.02 -4.37
C VAL A 217 17.57 7.21 -4.81
N TYR A 218 17.45 5.88 -4.80
CA TYR A 218 18.50 4.98 -5.23
C TYR A 218 18.87 5.21 -6.71
N ASP A 219 17.87 5.24 -7.61
CA ASP A 219 18.09 5.48 -9.05
C ASP A 219 18.69 6.87 -9.31
N LEU A 220 18.24 7.91 -8.59
CA LEU A 220 18.79 9.26 -8.70
C LEU A 220 20.26 9.32 -8.26
N LEU A 221 20.64 8.58 -7.22
CA LEU A 221 22.02 8.49 -6.75
C LEU A 221 22.90 7.72 -7.74
N GLU A 222 22.39 6.64 -8.35
CA GLU A 222 23.13 5.92 -9.40
C GLU A 222 23.35 6.79 -10.65
N VAL A 223 22.33 7.48 -11.13
CA VAL A 223 22.47 8.42 -12.25
C VAL A 223 23.47 9.53 -11.92
N GLY A 224 23.40 10.09 -10.70
CA GLY A 224 24.36 11.10 -10.24
C GLY A 224 25.79 10.57 -10.14
N SER A 225 26.00 9.32 -9.79
CA SER A 225 27.33 8.68 -9.74
C SER A 225 27.87 8.36 -11.14
N CYS A 226 27.02 7.97 -12.06
CA CYS A 226 27.38 7.73 -13.46
C CYS A 226 27.83 9.03 -14.15
N VAL A 227 27.15 10.15 -13.89
CA VAL A 227 27.51 11.48 -14.43
C VAL A 227 28.84 12.00 -13.85
N ARG A 228 29.22 11.64 -12.62
CA ARG A 228 30.48 12.04 -11.98
C ARG A 228 31.69 11.15 -12.31
N GLY A 229 31.50 10.11 -13.14
CA GLY A 229 32.62 9.28 -13.63
C GLY A 229 33.37 8.49 -12.56
N SER A 230 32.79 8.29 -11.36
CA SER A 230 33.48 7.55 -10.31
C SER A 230 32.50 6.71 -9.47
N ILE A 231 32.89 5.45 -9.35
CA ILE A 231 32.34 4.45 -8.43
C ILE A 231 31.19 3.61 -8.99
N ARG A 232 31.57 2.49 -9.60
CA ARG A 232 30.70 1.31 -9.74
C ARG A 232 30.39 0.75 -8.35
N TYR A 233 29.33 1.17 -7.72
CA TYR A 233 28.70 0.36 -6.70
C TYR A 233 27.79 -0.63 -7.41
N ARG A 234 28.32 -1.81 -7.71
CA ARG A 234 27.46 -2.98 -7.87
C ARG A 234 26.76 -3.14 -6.53
N VAL A 235 25.45 -2.86 -6.50
CA VAL A 235 24.63 -3.41 -5.42
C VAL A 235 24.67 -4.90 -5.59
N VAL A 236 25.56 -5.52 -4.85
CA VAL A 236 25.56 -6.95 -4.64
C VAL A 236 24.34 -7.21 -3.80
N VAL A 237 23.21 -7.45 -4.48
CA VAL A 237 22.07 -8.10 -3.87
C VAL A 237 22.49 -9.56 -3.76
N ILE A 238 23.14 -9.86 -2.64
CA ILE A 238 23.46 -11.22 -2.23
C ILE A 238 22.18 -11.92 -1.82
#